data_43e67dc63fbda6565622702ec3486122
#
_entry.id   43e67dc63fbda6565622702ec3486122
#
_cell.length_a   1.000
_cell.length_b   1.000
_cell.length_c   1.000
_cell.angle_alpha   90.00
_cell.angle_beta   90.00
_cell.angle_gamma   90.00
#
_symmetry.space_group_name_H-M   'P 1'
#
loop_
_entity.id
_entity.type
_entity.pdbx_description
1 polymer ?
#
loop_
_entity_poly.entity_id
_entity_poly.type
_entity_poly.pdbx_seq_one_letter_code
_entity_poly.pdbx_strand_id
1 'polypeptide(L)'
;MSDGLQAAGQHAAADFQGQKRGFGYPKDGVRRGPDRAVTTFRQYSWHAYDSISYLCRSKLNRKEKTMTIGIINAMQKEHEQLAALLEDRQVETRGRFSFTTGTYGGRRLVLMQSGIGKVNAAVGAVELIHHYAPTVLVNTGVAGGIDASLGVMDVVAGASVAYHDVDCGPENKPGQVQGLPPAFAADERLLGIASSLKTSTRIVPGLICSGDQFITDREQLNLIKQRFPLALAVDMESGALAQVCHLYGVPFLSFRIISDTPGAEGHFDQYTNFWDTMADRSFAVTRSLLDALTSQL
;
A
#
# COMPACT_ATOMS: atom_id res chain seq x y z
N MET A 1 -41.89 45.76 -3.71
CA MET A 1 -41.45 45.35 -5.02
C MET A 1 -40.59 44.11 -4.78
N SER A 2 -41.06 42.98 -4.38
CA SER A 2 -42.06 41.98 -4.87
C SER A 2 -41.71 41.44 -6.21
N ASP A 3 -41.57 40.13 -6.18
CA ASP A 3 -41.85 39.17 -7.24
C ASP A 3 -40.75 38.86 -8.27
N GLY A 4 -40.43 37.55 -8.26
CA GLY A 4 -39.99 36.89 -9.47
C GLY A 4 -38.75 36.05 -9.34
N LEU A 5 -38.90 34.79 -8.92
CA LEU A 5 -38.14 33.62 -9.42
C LEU A 5 -38.55 32.35 -8.65
N GLN A 6 -39.81 31.95 -8.82
CA GLN A 6 -40.20 30.55 -8.72
C GLN A 6 -40.50 30.09 -10.17
N ALA A 7 -39.83 29.05 -10.60
CA ALA A 7 -40.25 28.04 -11.56
C ALA A 7 -39.08 27.60 -12.44
N ALA A 8 -38.48 26.47 -12.13
CA ALA A 8 -37.95 25.50 -13.11
C ALA A 8 -37.29 24.34 -12.32
N GLY A 9 -38.05 23.28 -12.09
CA GLY A 9 -37.51 22.11 -11.38
C GLY A 9 -38.50 20.96 -11.26
N GLN A 10 -39.35 20.79 -12.26
CA GLN A 10 -40.17 19.56 -12.40
C GLN A 10 -40.15 19.16 -13.85
N HIS A 11 -39.45 18.07 -14.16
CA HIS A 11 -39.73 17.10 -15.23
C HIS A 11 -38.43 16.34 -15.57
N ALA A 12 -38.30 15.14 -15.06
CA ALA A 12 -37.68 13.99 -15.70
C ALA A 12 -37.67 12.79 -14.76
N ALA A 13 -38.86 12.31 -14.39
CA ALA A 13 -39.03 10.92 -14.00
C ALA A 13 -39.76 10.28 -15.21
N ALA A 14 -39.00 9.61 -16.04
CA ALA A 14 -39.53 8.80 -17.12
C ALA A 14 -38.91 7.42 -17.08
N ASP A 15 -39.74 6.47 -16.73
CA ASP A 15 -39.80 5.06 -17.12
C ASP A 15 -38.53 4.37 -17.62
N PHE A 16 -38.02 3.46 -16.76
CA PHE A 16 -37.26 2.30 -17.18
C PHE A 16 -38.00 1.02 -16.71
N GLN A 17 -39.13 0.73 -17.34
CA GLN A 17 -39.73 -0.60 -17.31
C GLN A 17 -39.48 -1.27 -18.66
N GLY A 18 -38.87 -2.43 -18.64
CA GLY A 18 -39.01 -3.40 -19.72
C GLY A 18 -37.77 -3.69 -20.55
N GLN A 19 -36.98 -4.66 -20.14
CA GLN A 19 -36.63 -5.80 -20.99
C GLN A 19 -35.74 -6.79 -20.22
N LYS A 20 -36.38 -7.69 -19.49
CA LYS A 20 -35.72 -8.96 -19.08
C LYS A 20 -35.61 -9.84 -20.34
N ARG A 21 -34.46 -9.85 -20.97
CA ARG A 21 -34.12 -10.94 -21.92
C ARG A 21 -33.50 -12.07 -21.09
N GLY A 22 -34.31 -13.10 -20.85
CA GLY A 22 -33.86 -14.35 -20.28
C GLY A 22 -32.91 -15.05 -21.25
N PHE A 23 -31.71 -15.31 -20.82
CA PHE A 23 -30.86 -16.33 -21.43
C PHE A 23 -31.38 -17.69 -20.98
N GLY A 24 -32.17 -18.35 -21.85
CA GLY A 24 -32.61 -19.72 -21.68
C GLY A 24 -31.43 -20.67 -21.97
N TYR A 25 -31.05 -21.43 -20.95
CA TYR A 25 -30.24 -22.64 -21.18
C TYR A 25 -31.15 -23.74 -21.73
N PRO A 26 -30.74 -24.53 -22.74
CA PRO A 26 -31.53 -25.63 -23.24
C PRO A 26 -31.61 -26.72 -22.17
N LYS A 27 -32.83 -27.15 -21.85
CA LYS A 27 -33.12 -28.35 -21.09
C LYS A 27 -33.12 -29.51 -22.07
N ASP A 28 -32.00 -30.19 -22.24
CA ASP A 28 -31.99 -31.49 -22.89
C ASP A 28 -31.51 -32.54 -21.89
N GLY A 29 -32.33 -33.62 -21.86
CA GLY A 29 -32.29 -34.68 -20.91
C GLY A 29 -31.01 -35.49 -20.94
N VAL A 30 -30.40 -35.65 -19.78
CA VAL A 30 -29.34 -36.63 -19.55
C VAL A 30 -29.94 -37.83 -18.84
N ARG A 31 -29.95 -38.95 -19.56
CA ARG A 31 -30.24 -40.32 -19.03
C ARG A 31 -29.20 -40.66 -17.96
N ARG A 32 -29.68 -41.15 -16.82
CA ARG A 32 -28.84 -41.72 -15.75
C ARG A 32 -28.23 -43.05 -16.24
N GLY A 33 -26.91 -43.11 -16.26
CA GLY A 33 -26.10 -44.33 -16.32
C GLY A 33 -25.11 -44.37 -15.15
N PRO A 34 -24.72 -45.53 -14.65
CA PRO A 34 -24.12 -45.69 -13.34
C PRO A 34 -22.61 -45.42 -13.32
N ASP A 35 -22.18 -44.92 -12.17
CA ASP A 35 -20.83 -44.98 -11.60
C ASP A 35 -19.61 -44.95 -12.54
N ARG A 36 -18.89 -43.85 -12.50
CA ARG A 36 -17.44 -43.77 -12.30
C ARG A 36 -16.91 -42.37 -12.62
N ALA A 37 -16.28 -41.81 -11.67
CA ALA A 37 -15.09 -40.96 -11.73
C ALA A 37 -15.20 -39.80 -10.74
N VAL A 38 -14.70 -40.07 -9.56
CA VAL A 38 -14.12 -39.04 -8.69
C VAL A 38 -13.02 -38.39 -9.53
N THR A 39 -13.34 -37.24 -10.12
CA THR A 39 -12.35 -36.42 -10.80
C THR A 39 -11.50 -35.78 -9.73
N THR A 40 -10.38 -36.36 -9.41
CA THR A 40 -9.29 -35.78 -8.66
C THR A 40 -8.96 -34.45 -9.30
N PHE A 41 -9.28 -33.36 -8.61
CA PHE A 41 -8.68 -32.05 -8.88
C PHE A 41 -7.17 -32.26 -8.76
N ARG A 42 -6.48 -32.31 -9.89
CA ARG A 42 -5.03 -32.26 -9.94
C ARG A 42 -4.64 -30.98 -9.22
N GLN A 43 -4.00 -31.11 -8.07
CA GLN A 43 -3.19 -30.08 -7.44
C GLN A 43 -2.22 -29.58 -8.51
N TYR A 44 -2.52 -28.41 -9.08
CA TYR A 44 -1.52 -27.68 -9.84
C TYR A 44 -0.45 -27.26 -8.84
N SER A 45 0.64 -27.99 -8.83
CA SER A 45 1.79 -27.68 -8.00
C SER A 45 2.38 -26.35 -8.50
N TRP A 46 2.46 -25.41 -7.61
CA TRP A 46 2.99 -24.05 -7.82
C TRP A 46 4.50 -23.98 -8.04
N HIS A 47 5.12 -25.07 -8.49
CA HIS A 47 6.56 -25.09 -8.84
C HIS A 47 6.95 -24.18 -10.00
N ALA A 48 5.97 -23.56 -10.70
CA ALA A 48 6.25 -22.59 -11.75
C ALA A 48 6.73 -21.21 -11.21
N TYR A 49 6.44 -20.88 -9.95
CA TYR A 49 6.87 -19.60 -9.36
C TYR A 49 8.35 -19.58 -8.97
N ASP A 50 8.93 -20.73 -8.63
CA ASP A 50 10.37 -20.82 -8.36
C ASP A 50 11.23 -20.53 -9.60
N SER A 51 10.69 -20.78 -10.80
CA SER A 51 11.40 -20.53 -12.06
C SER A 51 11.50 -19.03 -12.43
N ILE A 52 10.53 -18.21 -12.02
CA ILE A 52 10.54 -16.78 -12.29
C ILE A 52 11.52 -16.08 -11.36
N SER A 53 11.60 -16.48 -10.10
CA SER A 53 12.58 -15.98 -9.15
C SER A 53 14.02 -16.34 -9.55
N TYR A 54 14.21 -17.50 -10.18
CA TYR A 54 15.50 -17.97 -10.69
C TYR A 54 15.94 -17.19 -11.94
N LEU A 55 15.04 -16.89 -12.86
CA LEU A 55 15.33 -16.12 -14.08
C LEU A 55 15.66 -14.64 -13.79
N CYS A 56 15.05 -14.06 -12.74
CA CYS A 56 15.42 -12.72 -12.29
C CYS A 56 16.80 -12.67 -11.60
N ARG A 57 17.21 -13.74 -10.92
CA ARG A 57 18.51 -13.84 -10.25
C ARG A 57 19.69 -14.13 -11.20
N SER A 58 19.48 -14.79 -12.33
CA SER A 58 20.55 -15.29 -13.19
C SER A 58 21.12 -14.27 -14.19
N LYS A 59 20.49 -13.11 -14.38
CA LYS A 59 20.95 -12.06 -15.31
C LYS A 59 21.64 -10.86 -14.66
N LEU A 60 21.78 -10.83 -13.36
CA LEU A 60 22.52 -9.77 -12.67
C LEU A 60 24.01 -10.16 -12.59
N ASN A 61 24.78 -9.73 -13.62
CA ASN A 61 26.22 -9.67 -13.55
C ASN A 61 26.64 -9.06 -12.21
N ARG A 62 27.51 -9.76 -11.44
CA ARG A 62 28.17 -9.26 -10.24
C ARG A 62 29.20 -8.17 -10.58
N LYS A 63 28.76 -7.03 -11.07
CA LYS A 63 29.41 -5.76 -10.77
C LYS A 63 29.00 -5.42 -9.34
N GLU A 64 29.92 -4.92 -8.53
CA GLU A 64 29.63 -4.45 -7.17
C GLU A 64 28.29 -3.71 -7.18
N LYS A 65 27.30 -4.33 -6.56
CA LYS A 65 25.92 -3.83 -6.64
C LYS A 65 25.88 -2.62 -5.73
N THR A 66 26.11 -1.44 -6.28
CA THR A 66 25.94 -0.18 -5.53
C THR A 66 24.58 -0.22 -4.87
N MET A 67 24.57 -0.10 -3.55
CA MET A 67 23.32 -0.13 -2.80
C MET A 67 22.38 0.97 -3.30
N THR A 68 21.21 0.57 -3.74
CA THR A 68 20.16 1.48 -4.22
C THR A 68 18.97 1.37 -3.30
N ILE A 69 18.57 2.48 -2.69
CA ILE A 69 17.38 2.57 -1.84
C ILE A 69 16.23 3.07 -2.70
N GLY A 70 15.19 2.25 -2.86
CA GLY A 70 13.93 2.64 -3.48
C GLY A 70 12.99 3.24 -2.45
N ILE A 71 12.37 4.38 -2.75
CA ILE A 71 11.36 5.00 -1.90
C ILE A 71 10.11 5.27 -2.72
N ILE A 72 8.97 4.85 -2.21
CA ILE A 72 7.67 5.08 -2.83
C ILE A 72 6.80 5.90 -1.89
N ASN A 73 6.23 6.97 -2.43
CA ASN A 73 5.22 7.80 -1.80
C ASN A 73 3.94 7.79 -2.63
N ALA A 74 2.79 7.99 -2.01
CA ALA A 74 1.54 8.13 -2.74
C ALA A 74 1.33 9.54 -3.28
N MET A 75 1.73 10.57 -2.53
CA MET A 75 1.38 11.97 -2.76
C MET A 75 2.55 12.79 -3.28
N GLN A 76 2.22 13.76 -4.13
CA GLN A 76 3.21 14.67 -4.74
C GLN A 76 3.98 15.48 -3.70
N LYS A 77 3.30 16.00 -2.68
CA LYS A 77 3.93 16.84 -1.64
C LYS A 77 5.03 16.10 -0.89
N GLU A 78 4.80 14.82 -0.55
CA GLU A 78 5.80 13.94 0.07
C GLU A 78 6.99 13.70 -0.87
N HIS A 79 6.69 13.44 -2.14
CA HIS A 79 7.71 13.18 -3.16
C HIS A 79 8.63 14.40 -3.37
N GLU A 80 8.06 15.60 -3.51
CA GLU A 80 8.80 16.83 -3.74
C GLU A 80 9.76 17.17 -2.59
N GLN A 81 9.33 16.99 -1.34
CA GLN A 81 10.15 17.21 -0.16
C GLN A 81 11.37 16.28 -0.13
N LEU A 82 11.17 15.00 -0.46
CA LEU A 82 12.27 14.02 -0.52
C LEU A 82 13.18 14.27 -1.72
N ALA A 83 12.62 14.58 -2.88
CA ALA A 83 13.37 14.89 -4.09
C ALA A 83 14.29 16.10 -3.91
N ALA A 84 13.86 17.09 -3.10
CA ALA A 84 14.67 18.28 -2.80
C ALA A 84 15.96 17.98 -2.00
N LEU A 85 16.02 16.81 -1.32
CA LEU A 85 17.22 16.37 -0.58
C LEU A 85 18.31 15.78 -1.49
N LEU A 86 17.95 15.33 -2.69
CA LEU A 86 18.87 14.60 -3.55
C LEU A 86 19.90 15.50 -4.24
N GLU A 87 21.15 15.11 -4.16
CA GLU A 87 22.25 15.60 -4.98
C GLU A 87 22.23 14.90 -6.33
N ASP A 88 22.76 15.54 -7.39
CA ASP A 88 22.83 15.02 -8.78
C ASP A 88 21.47 14.49 -9.29
N ARG A 89 20.43 15.20 -8.95
CA ARG A 89 19.04 14.81 -9.23
C ARG A 89 18.76 14.73 -10.72
N GLN A 90 18.22 13.58 -11.14
CA GLN A 90 17.70 13.34 -12.47
C GLN A 90 16.26 12.85 -12.38
N VAL A 91 15.42 13.27 -13.32
CA VAL A 91 14.03 12.85 -13.43
C VAL A 91 13.86 12.09 -14.74
N GLU A 92 13.31 10.89 -14.65
CA GLU A 92 12.99 10.05 -15.79
C GLU A 92 11.53 9.65 -15.74
N THR A 93 10.82 9.79 -16.86
CA THR A 93 9.42 9.35 -16.99
C THR A 93 9.35 8.07 -17.79
N ARG A 94 8.65 7.06 -17.26
CA ARG A 94 8.38 5.78 -17.90
C ARG A 94 6.88 5.48 -17.81
N GLY A 95 6.22 5.45 -18.96
CA GLY A 95 4.77 5.34 -18.98
C GLY A 95 4.12 6.49 -18.23
N ARG A 96 3.40 6.18 -17.15
CA ARG A 96 2.73 7.16 -16.29
C ARG A 96 3.54 7.56 -15.05
N PHE A 97 4.66 6.88 -14.78
CA PHE A 97 5.43 7.08 -13.58
C PHE A 97 6.65 7.96 -13.81
N SER A 98 6.88 8.86 -12.88
CA SER A 98 8.10 9.66 -12.80
C SER A 98 9.01 9.10 -11.71
N PHE A 99 10.26 8.87 -12.07
CA PHE A 99 11.30 8.43 -11.15
C PHE A 99 12.31 9.56 -10.97
N THR A 100 12.55 9.91 -9.72
CA THR A 100 13.61 10.87 -9.37
C THR A 100 14.78 10.11 -8.78
N THR A 101 15.90 10.11 -9.47
CA THR A 101 17.14 9.49 -9.00
C THR A 101 18.14 10.54 -8.54
N GLY A 102 19.02 10.17 -7.62
CA GLY A 102 20.09 11.02 -7.13
C GLY A 102 20.87 10.34 -6.02
N THR A 103 21.68 11.10 -5.32
CA THR A 103 22.46 10.63 -4.17
C THR A 103 22.03 11.36 -2.91
N TYR A 104 22.06 10.66 -1.78
CA TYR A 104 21.84 11.22 -0.45
C TYR A 104 22.68 10.46 0.57
N GLY A 105 23.47 11.16 1.36
CA GLY A 105 24.39 10.53 2.31
C GLY A 105 25.37 9.54 1.65
N GLY A 106 25.77 9.80 0.41
CA GLY A 106 26.67 8.94 -0.38
C GLY A 106 26.01 7.65 -0.92
N ARG A 107 24.70 7.48 -0.79
CA ARG A 107 23.93 6.32 -1.31
C ARG A 107 23.06 6.74 -2.49
N ARG A 108 22.89 5.85 -3.44
CA ARG A 108 21.96 6.04 -4.55
C ARG A 108 20.53 5.85 -4.07
N LEU A 109 19.66 6.83 -4.33
CA LEU A 109 18.24 6.77 -4.09
C LEU A 109 17.46 6.81 -5.39
N VAL A 110 16.34 6.13 -5.41
CA VAL A 110 15.31 6.20 -6.45
C VAL A 110 13.97 6.46 -5.78
N LEU A 111 13.43 7.65 -6.01
CA LEU A 111 12.13 8.05 -5.50
C LEU A 111 11.08 7.87 -6.59
N MET A 112 9.90 7.45 -6.22
CA MET A 112 8.76 7.32 -7.13
C MET A 112 7.47 7.74 -6.44
N GLN A 113 6.66 8.53 -7.13
CA GLN A 113 5.29 8.80 -6.74
C GLN A 113 4.37 7.78 -7.40
N SER A 114 3.69 6.93 -6.61
CA SER A 114 2.79 5.92 -7.15
C SER A 114 1.40 6.46 -7.52
N GLY A 115 0.89 7.45 -6.78
CA GLY A 115 -0.52 7.74 -6.66
C GLY A 115 -1.17 6.85 -5.60
N ILE A 116 -2.45 7.11 -5.33
CA ILE A 116 -3.23 6.47 -4.25
C ILE A 116 -3.77 5.11 -4.70
N GLY A 117 -3.79 4.14 -3.78
CA GLY A 117 -4.46 2.86 -3.91
C GLY A 117 -3.58 1.70 -4.38
N LYS A 118 -4.08 0.49 -4.17
CA LYS A 118 -3.33 -0.76 -4.33
C LYS A 118 -2.76 -0.98 -5.74
N VAL A 119 -3.54 -0.71 -6.77
CA VAL A 119 -3.13 -0.94 -8.16
C VAL A 119 -2.01 0.02 -8.56
N ASN A 120 -2.15 1.32 -8.25
CA ASN A 120 -1.12 2.32 -8.52
C ASN A 120 0.19 1.97 -7.80
N ALA A 121 0.10 1.61 -6.53
CA ALA A 121 1.24 1.20 -5.72
C ALA A 121 1.93 -0.05 -6.28
N ALA A 122 1.15 -1.09 -6.62
CA ALA A 122 1.69 -2.35 -7.15
C ALA A 122 2.41 -2.16 -8.48
N VAL A 123 1.75 -1.49 -9.46
CA VAL A 123 2.35 -1.26 -10.78
C VAL A 123 3.61 -0.41 -10.66
N GLY A 124 3.56 0.66 -9.84
CA GLY A 124 4.72 1.50 -9.60
C GLY A 124 5.89 0.76 -8.97
N ALA A 125 5.63 -0.09 -7.98
CA ALA A 125 6.69 -0.91 -7.35
C ALA A 125 7.33 -1.88 -8.34
N VAL A 126 6.54 -2.52 -9.21
CA VAL A 126 7.03 -3.41 -10.26
C VAL A 126 7.94 -2.65 -11.24
N GLU A 127 7.51 -1.48 -11.70
CA GLU A 127 8.32 -0.62 -12.57
C GLU A 127 9.63 -0.19 -11.90
N LEU A 128 9.58 0.24 -10.63
CA LEU A 128 10.76 0.61 -9.86
C LEU A 128 11.73 -0.57 -9.72
N ILE A 129 11.23 -1.75 -9.37
CA ILE A 129 12.04 -2.96 -9.19
C ILE A 129 12.72 -3.36 -10.51
N HIS A 130 11.98 -3.36 -11.61
CA HIS A 130 12.48 -3.81 -12.91
C HIS A 130 13.55 -2.85 -13.46
N HIS A 131 13.36 -1.54 -13.32
CA HIS A 131 14.25 -0.56 -13.95
C HIS A 131 15.46 -0.21 -13.09
N TYR A 132 15.33 -0.25 -11.76
CA TYR A 132 16.37 0.25 -10.87
C TYR A 132 16.94 -0.82 -9.94
N ALA A 133 16.33 -2.02 -9.86
CA ALA A 133 16.76 -3.15 -9.05
C ALA A 133 17.17 -2.74 -7.61
N PRO A 134 16.30 -2.06 -6.86
CA PRO A 134 16.64 -1.54 -5.54
C PRO A 134 17.06 -2.69 -4.62
N THR A 135 18.00 -2.40 -3.72
CA THR A 135 18.45 -3.36 -2.71
C THR A 135 17.42 -3.49 -1.60
N VAL A 136 16.74 -2.39 -1.30
CA VAL A 136 15.63 -2.29 -0.34
C VAL A 136 14.58 -1.34 -0.88
N LEU A 137 13.33 -1.51 -0.46
CA LEU A 137 12.23 -0.62 -0.80
C LEU A 137 11.55 -0.12 0.48
N VAL A 138 11.40 1.18 0.60
CA VAL A 138 10.73 1.82 1.73
C VAL A 138 9.51 2.59 1.21
N ASN A 139 8.39 2.39 1.85
CA ASN A 139 7.19 3.18 1.63
C ASN A 139 7.04 4.20 2.76
N THR A 140 7.03 5.47 2.41
CA THR A 140 6.81 6.55 3.38
C THR A 140 5.53 7.29 3.06
N GLY A 141 4.92 7.89 4.07
CA GLY A 141 3.70 8.66 3.92
C GLY A 141 2.88 8.70 5.21
N VAL A 142 1.66 9.18 5.08
CA VAL A 142 0.72 9.29 6.20
C VAL A 142 -0.22 8.08 6.28
N ALA A 143 -0.85 7.91 7.45
CA ALA A 143 -1.86 6.88 7.71
C ALA A 143 -2.84 7.35 8.79
N GLY A 144 -4.04 6.81 8.79
CA GLY A 144 -4.98 6.97 9.90
C GLY A 144 -4.60 6.10 11.10
N GLY A 145 -4.53 6.69 12.29
CA GLY A 145 -4.25 5.97 13.54
C GLY A 145 -5.53 5.33 14.08
N ILE A 146 -5.57 4.01 14.14
CA ILE A 146 -6.77 3.26 14.58
C ILE A 146 -6.65 2.66 15.98
N ASP A 147 -5.51 2.78 16.62
CA ASP A 147 -5.31 2.36 18.01
C ASP A 147 -5.32 3.58 18.93
N ALA A 148 -6.06 3.46 20.05
CA ALA A 148 -6.22 4.56 21.01
C ALA A 148 -4.90 5.01 21.68
N SER A 149 -3.86 4.20 21.58
CA SER A 149 -2.54 4.56 22.10
C SER A 149 -1.77 5.54 21.22
N LEU A 150 -2.23 5.78 19.99
CA LEU A 150 -1.56 6.65 19.01
C LEU A 150 -2.20 8.04 18.96
N GLY A 151 -1.35 9.05 18.81
CA GLY A 151 -1.74 10.42 18.50
C GLY A 151 -1.28 10.85 17.11
N VAL A 152 -1.83 11.95 16.64
CA VAL A 152 -1.34 12.64 15.43
C VAL A 152 0.14 12.95 15.62
N MET A 153 0.92 12.74 14.58
CA MET A 153 2.40 12.80 14.55
C MET A 153 3.14 11.59 15.12
N ASP A 154 2.50 10.65 15.82
CA ASP A 154 3.15 9.36 16.10
C ASP A 154 3.47 8.64 14.79
N VAL A 155 4.46 7.77 14.82
CA VAL A 155 4.87 6.99 13.66
C VAL A 155 4.63 5.51 13.90
N VAL A 156 4.05 4.82 12.93
CA VAL A 156 4.02 3.36 12.90
C VAL A 156 5.09 2.88 11.93
N ALA A 157 6.13 2.22 12.46
CA ALA A 157 7.04 1.40 11.68
C ALA A 157 6.38 0.04 11.47
N GLY A 158 5.94 -0.24 10.26
CA GLY A 158 5.16 -1.44 9.95
C GLY A 158 5.98 -2.71 10.15
N ALA A 159 5.91 -3.31 11.33
CA ALA A 159 6.52 -4.60 11.60
C ALA A 159 5.88 -5.71 10.75
N SER A 160 4.62 -5.52 10.40
CA SER A 160 3.91 -6.31 9.40
C SER A 160 2.82 -5.48 8.74
N VAL A 161 2.39 -5.92 7.54
CA VAL A 161 1.31 -5.30 6.78
C VAL A 161 0.30 -6.37 6.37
N ALA A 162 -1.00 -6.13 6.57
CA ALA A 162 -2.09 -7.01 6.15
C ALA A 162 -3.14 -6.22 5.35
N TYR A 163 -3.86 -6.90 4.48
CA TYR A 163 -5.03 -6.28 3.85
C TYR A 163 -6.23 -6.33 4.81
N HIS A 164 -6.97 -5.24 4.92
CA HIS A 164 -8.23 -5.24 5.68
C HIS A 164 -9.46 -5.51 4.79
N ASP A 165 -9.31 -5.39 3.48
CA ASP A 165 -10.38 -5.48 2.48
C ASP A 165 -10.31 -6.73 1.58
N VAL A 166 -9.41 -7.68 1.89
CA VAL A 166 -9.28 -8.95 1.17
C VAL A 166 -10.00 -10.06 1.92
N ASP A 167 -10.79 -10.85 1.19
CA ASP A 167 -11.45 -12.06 1.66
C ASP A 167 -11.39 -13.14 0.57
N CYS A 168 -10.67 -14.20 0.82
CA CYS A 168 -10.54 -15.37 -0.08
C CYS A 168 -11.28 -16.59 0.47
N GLY A 169 -12.33 -16.37 1.27
CA GLY A 169 -13.20 -17.43 1.78
C GLY A 169 -12.68 -18.09 3.07
N PRO A 170 -13.47 -19.07 3.59
CA PRO A 170 -13.34 -19.56 4.97
C PRO A 170 -12.05 -20.35 5.26
N GLU A 171 -11.37 -20.81 4.24
CA GLU A 171 -10.09 -21.55 4.41
C GLU A 171 -8.88 -20.58 4.55
N ASN A 172 -9.10 -19.29 4.37
CA ASN A 172 -8.06 -18.25 4.47
C ASN A 172 -8.30 -17.37 5.72
N LYS A 173 -7.23 -16.82 6.26
CA LYS A 173 -7.34 -15.83 7.34
C LYS A 173 -7.86 -14.50 6.79
N PRO A 174 -8.51 -13.66 7.61
CA PRO A 174 -8.86 -12.31 7.20
C PRO A 174 -7.66 -11.58 6.59
N GLY A 175 -7.86 -10.92 5.46
CA GLY A 175 -6.81 -10.20 4.73
C GLY A 175 -5.85 -11.07 3.94
N GLN A 176 -5.97 -12.38 3.98
CA GLN A 176 -5.07 -13.28 3.28
C GLN A 176 -5.48 -13.46 1.81
N VAL A 177 -4.58 -13.14 0.90
CA VAL A 177 -4.66 -13.59 -0.49
C VAL A 177 -4.30 -15.08 -0.51
N GLN A 178 -5.12 -15.92 -1.13
CA GLN A 178 -4.91 -17.37 -1.19
C GLN A 178 -3.51 -17.71 -1.72
N GLY A 179 -2.80 -18.56 -0.99
CA GLY A 179 -1.43 -18.97 -1.33
C GLY A 179 -0.33 -18.00 -0.87
N LEU A 180 -0.69 -16.87 -0.26
CA LEU A 180 0.25 -15.91 0.30
C LEU A 180 0.14 -15.83 1.84
N PRO A 181 1.12 -15.25 2.52
CA PRO A 181 1.03 -15.02 3.97
C PRO A 181 -0.17 -14.13 4.34
N PRO A 182 -0.78 -14.31 5.51
CA PRO A 182 -1.89 -13.46 5.97
C PRO A 182 -1.45 -12.03 6.33
N ALA A 183 -0.17 -11.84 6.57
CA ALA A 183 0.49 -10.55 6.72
C ALA A 183 1.93 -10.65 6.21
N PHE A 184 2.42 -9.59 5.60
CA PHE A 184 3.78 -9.48 5.09
C PHE A 184 4.66 -8.85 6.15
N ALA A 185 5.65 -9.60 6.65
CA ALA A 185 6.61 -9.08 7.63
C ALA A 185 7.56 -8.07 6.97
N ALA A 186 7.93 -7.04 7.72
CA ALA A 186 9.02 -6.14 7.32
C ALA A 186 10.36 -6.86 7.34
N ASP A 187 11.33 -6.32 6.61
CA ASP A 187 12.72 -6.69 6.78
C ASP A 187 13.21 -6.29 8.19
N GLU A 188 13.79 -7.24 8.93
CA GLU A 188 14.18 -7.05 10.33
C GLU A 188 15.24 -5.94 10.50
N ARG A 189 16.17 -5.81 9.54
CA ARG A 189 17.20 -4.78 9.55
C ARG A 189 16.59 -3.39 9.36
N LEU A 190 15.69 -3.25 8.37
CA LEU A 190 15.01 -1.98 8.13
C LEU A 190 14.13 -1.57 9.31
N LEU A 191 13.40 -2.53 9.89
CA LEU A 191 12.57 -2.30 11.07
C LEU A 191 13.42 -1.90 12.28
N GLY A 192 14.57 -2.56 12.47
CA GLY A 192 15.53 -2.24 13.54
C GLY A 192 16.06 -0.82 13.41
N ILE A 193 16.44 -0.40 12.19
CA ILE A 193 16.89 0.97 11.90
C ILE A 193 15.78 1.97 12.25
N ALA A 194 14.56 1.77 11.74
CA ALA A 194 13.45 2.67 12.00
C ALA A 194 13.07 2.76 13.47
N SER A 195 13.08 1.63 14.20
CA SER A 195 12.72 1.59 15.61
C SER A 195 13.79 2.20 16.54
N SER A 196 15.02 2.31 16.08
CA SER A 196 16.15 2.86 16.85
C SER A 196 16.35 4.38 16.64
N LEU A 197 15.53 5.01 15.82
CA LEU A 197 15.64 6.45 15.52
C LEU A 197 15.47 7.28 16.79
N LYS A 198 16.41 8.20 17.01
CA LYS A 198 16.35 9.17 18.10
C LYS A 198 15.69 10.46 17.59
N THR A 199 14.40 10.52 17.73
CA THR A 199 13.59 11.70 17.33
C THR A 199 12.71 12.16 18.50
N SER A 200 12.18 13.37 18.43
CA SER A 200 11.13 13.83 19.35
C SER A 200 9.77 13.18 19.10
N THR A 201 9.62 12.51 17.97
CA THR A 201 8.43 11.79 17.56
C THR A 201 8.49 10.36 18.07
N ARG A 202 7.40 9.88 18.65
CA ARG A 202 7.26 8.49 19.09
C ARG A 202 7.14 7.58 17.87
N ILE A 203 7.97 6.53 17.82
CA ILE A 203 7.94 5.51 16.77
C ILE A 203 7.54 4.19 17.40
N VAL A 204 6.49 3.57 16.86
CA VAL A 204 5.93 2.31 17.38
C VAL A 204 5.98 1.25 16.28
N PRO A 205 6.69 0.14 16.47
CA PRO A 205 6.59 -0.99 15.55
C PRO A 205 5.24 -1.68 15.71
N GLY A 206 4.58 -2.03 14.58
CA GLY A 206 3.29 -2.69 14.67
C GLY A 206 2.65 -3.05 13.34
N LEU A 207 1.41 -3.53 13.41
CA LEU A 207 0.63 -3.92 12.24
C LEU A 207 -0.01 -2.70 11.57
N ILE A 208 0.23 -2.56 10.27
CA ILE A 208 -0.49 -1.64 9.39
C ILE A 208 -1.52 -2.45 8.59
N CYS A 209 -2.78 -2.02 8.60
CA CYS A 209 -3.83 -2.59 7.76
C CYS A 209 -4.03 -1.73 6.52
N SER A 210 -4.02 -2.35 5.34
CA SER A 210 -4.05 -1.65 4.06
C SER A 210 -5.24 -2.08 3.20
N GLY A 211 -5.85 -1.15 2.47
CA GLY A 211 -6.98 -1.45 1.57
C GLY A 211 -7.41 -0.24 0.75
N ASP A 212 -8.16 -0.46 -0.34
CA ASP A 212 -8.62 0.62 -1.22
C ASP A 212 -9.81 1.40 -0.62
N GLN A 213 -9.68 1.80 0.65
CA GLN A 213 -10.70 2.56 1.38
C GLN A 213 -10.07 3.64 2.24
N PHE A 214 -10.55 4.87 2.10
CA PHE A 214 -10.29 5.93 3.06
C PHE A 214 -11.26 5.78 4.23
N ILE A 215 -10.76 5.30 5.37
CA ILE A 215 -11.59 5.00 6.54
C ILE A 215 -12.00 6.30 7.23
N THR A 216 -13.30 6.57 7.26
CA THR A 216 -13.86 7.84 7.75
C THR A 216 -14.75 7.68 8.96
N ASP A 217 -15.31 6.51 9.20
CA ASP A 217 -16.29 6.29 10.26
C ASP A 217 -15.85 5.23 11.28
N ARG A 218 -16.47 5.31 12.46
CA ARG A 218 -16.17 4.42 13.59
C ARG A 218 -16.62 2.98 13.36
N GLU A 219 -17.63 2.75 12.56
CA GLU A 219 -18.14 1.40 12.29
C GLU A 219 -17.12 0.63 11.43
N GLN A 220 -16.63 1.23 10.35
CA GLN A 220 -15.56 0.65 9.53
C GLN A 220 -14.31 0.39 10.36
N LEU A 221 -13.91 1.35 11.20
CA LEU A 221 -12.76 1.19 12.11
C LEU A 221 -12.97 -0.01 13.05
N ASN A 222 -14.14 -0.14 13.66
CA ASN A 222 -14.46 -1.23 14.57
C ASN A 222 -14.41 -2.60 13.87
N LEU A 223 -14.89 -2.69 12.63
CA LEU A 223 -14.80 -3.91 11.82
C LEU A 223 -13.35 -4.30 11.54
N ILE A 224 -12.49 -3.33 11.23
CA ILE A 224 -11.05 -3.58 11.05
C ILE A 224 -10.44 -4.05 12.36
N LYS A 225 -10.70 -3.38 13.47
CA LYS A 225 -10.16 -3.77 14.80
C LYS A 225 -10.66 -5.13 15.28
N GLN A 226 -11.87 -5.54 14.94
CA GLN A 226 -12.39 -6.89 15.24
C GLN A 226 -11.60 -7.97 14.47
N ARG A 227 -11.29 -7.73 13.21
CA ARG A 227 -10.53 -8.67 12.37
C ARG A 227 -9.03 -8.64 12.67
N PHE A 228 -8.51 -7.48 13.03
CA PHE A 228 -7.09 -7.20 13.29
C PHE A 228 -6.90 -6.46 14.63
N PRO A 229 -7.07 -7.14 15.77
CA PRO A 229 -7.01 -6.49 17.08
C PRO A 229 -5.70 -5.74 17.35
N LEU A 230 -4.59 -6.20 16.76
CA LEU A 230 -3.25 -5.60 16.94
C LEU A 230 -2.95 -4.50 15.90
N ALA A 231 -3.88 -4.15 15.03
CA ALA A 231 -3.66 -3.10 14.03
C ALA A 231 -3.51 -1.73 14.70
N LEU A 232 -2.48 -1.01 14.30
CA LEU A 232 -2.15 0.32 14.81
C LEU A 232 -2.60 1.43 13.84
N ALA A 233 -2.46 1.20 12.54
CA ALA A 233 -2.77 2.19 11.51
C ALA A 233 -3.43 1.57 10.29
N VAL A 234 -4.08 2.43 9.48
CA VAL A 234 -4.67 2.09 8.18
C VAL A 234 -4.12 2.99 7.09
N ASP A 235 -3.88 2.40 5.92
CA ASP A 235 -3.48 3.12 4.72
C ASP A 235 -4.04 2.46 3.44
N MET A 236 -3.62 2.95 2.27
CA MET A 236 -4.15 2.46 1.00
C MET A 236 -3.10 1.83 0.08
N GLU A 237 -1.83 1.77 0.43
CA GLU A 237 -0.74 1.32 -0.45
C GLU A 237 0.14 0.23 0.14
N SER A 238 0.40 0.25 1.44
CA SER A 238 1.42 -0.61 2.09
C SER A 238 1.21 -2.08 1.80
N GLY A 239 -0.05 -2.55 1.76
CA GLY A 239 -0.37 -3.94 1.46
C GLY A 239 0.09 -4.38 0.08
N ALA A 240 -0.19 -3.57 -0.94
CA ALA A 240 0.20 -3.84 -2.31
C ALA A 240 1.71 -3.80 -2.51
N LEU A 241 2.39 -2.83 -1.89
CA LEU A 241 3.84 -2.70 -1.93
C LEU A 241 4.52 -3.87 -1.22
N ALA A 242 4.04 -4.24 -0.03
CA ALA A 242 4.55 -5.38 0.73
C ALA A 242 4.38 -6.70 -0.03
N GLN A 243 3.22 -6.92 -0.68
CA GLN A 243 2.98 -8.09 -1.51
C GLN A 243 3.91 -8.15 -2.72
N VAL A 244 4.07 -7.04 -3.46
CA VAL A 244 5.01 -6.98 -4.59
C VAL A 244 6.42 -7.27 -4.12
N CYS A 245 6.89 -6.64 -3.05
CA CYS A 245 8.22 -6.88 -2.50
C CYS A 245 8.41 -8.33 -2.06
N HIS A 246 7.39 -8.95 -1.43
CA HIS A 246 7.40 -10.38 -1.09
C HIS A 246 7.56 -11.27 -2.33
N LEU A 247 6.79 -11.01 -3.40
CA LEU A 247 6.86 -11.78 -4.64
C LEU A 247 8.19 -11.63 -5.37
N TYR A 248 8.81 -10.47 -5.29
CA TYR A 248 10.10 -10.19 -5.94
C TYR A 248 11.32 -10.44 -5.04
N GLY A 249 11.12 -10.76 -3.76
CA GLY A 249 12.19 -10.98 -2.78
C GLY A 249 12.99 -9.70 -2.48
N VAL A 250 12.32 -8.55 -2.48
CA VAL A 250 12.91 -7.24 -2.15
C VAL A 250 12.61 -6.93 -0.68
N PRO A 251 13.63 -6.66 0.17
CA PRO A 251 13.42 -6.20 1.55
C PRO A 251 12.56 -4.94 1.60
N PHE A 252 11.55 -4.94 2.48
CA PHE A 252 10.53 -3.89 2.53
C PHE A 252 10.29 -3.36 3.94
N LEU A 253 9.98 -2.06 4.02
CA LEU A 253 9.46 -1.41 5.22
C LEU A 253 8.40 -0.38 4.83
N SER A 254 7.26 -0.38 5.52
CA SER A 254 6.33 0.76 5.53
C SER A 254 6.58 1.62 6.77
N PHE A 255 6.67 2.93 6.58
CA PHE A 255 6.92 3.92 7.64
C PHE A 255 5.88 5.03 7.54
N ARG A 256 4.90 5.01 8.45
CA ARG A 256 3.69 5.83 8.36
C ARG A 256 3.57 6.79 9.52
N ILE A 257 3.39 8.06 9.21
CA ILE A 257 3.13 9.12 10.19
C ILE A 257 1.62 9.24 10.34
N ILE A 258 1.13 9.25 11.57
CA ILE A 258 -0.30 9.39 11.84
C ILE A 258 -0.75 10.82 11.54
N SER A 259 -1.62 10.97 10.55
CA SER A 259 -2.19 12.26 10.14
C SER A 259 -3.51 12.58 10.84
N ASP A 260 -4.28 11.56 11.16
CA ASP A 260 -5.63 11.68 11.69
C ASP A 260 -6.03 10.43 12.48
N THR A 261 -7.13 10.53 13.19
CA THR A 261 -7.73 9.40 13.91
C THR A 261 -9.11 9.13 13.33
N PRO A 262 -9.27 8.10 12.47
CA PRO A 262 -10.54 7.74 11.87
C PRO A 262 -11.65 7.56 12.89
N GLY A 263 -12.84 8.09 12.60
CA GLY A 263 -14.00 8.01 13.48
C GLY A 263 -13.97 8.93 14.72
N ALA A 264 -12.92 9.75 14.88
CA ALA A 264 -12.94 10.86 15.84
C ALA A 264 -13.75 12.04 15.29
N GLU A 265 -14.30 12.86 16.20
CA GLU A 265 -14.92 14.11 15.78
C GLU A 265 -13.88 15.00 15.09
N GLY A 266 -14.21 15.52 13.89
CA GLY A 266 -13.32 16.37 13.13
C GLY A 266 -12.10 15.64 12.51
N HIS A 267 -12.13 14.33 12.31
CA HIS A 267 -10.99 13.59 11.76
C HIS A 267 -10.57 14.09 10.36
N PHE A 268 -11.54 14.49 9.51
CA PHE A 268 -11.24 15.04 8.20
C PHE A 268 -10.53 16.40 8.30
N ASP A 269 -10.89 17.21 9.28
CA ASP A 269 -10.19 18.46 9.57
C ASP A 269 -8.78 18.19 10.11
N GLN A 270 -8.59 17.12 10.90
CA GLN A 270 -7.25 16.70 11.33
C GLN A 270 -6.38 16.35 10.12
N TYR A 271 -6.89 15.55 9.18
CA TYR A 271 -6.18 15.20 7.95
C TYR A 271 -5.84 16.43 7.10
N THR A 272 -6.80 17.35 6.90
CA THR A 272 -6.58 18.56 6.11
C THR A 272 -5.56 19.49 6.81
N ASN A 273 -5.74 19.75 8.10
CA ASN A 273 -4.86 20.61 8.89
C ASN A 273 -3.45 20.02 9.07
N PHE A 274 -3.30 18.69 9.02
CA PHE A 274 -2.00 18.03 9.08
C PHE A 274 -1.06 18.56 8.00
N TRP A 275 -1.54 18.65 6.77
CA TRP A 275 -0.73 19.13 5.64
C TRP A 275 -0.37 20.60 5.72
N ASP A 276 -1.19 21.41 6.38
CA ASP A 276 -0.97 22.84 6.51
C ASP A 276 -0.04 23.19 7.70
N THR A 277 -0.08 22.39 8.75
CA THR A 277 0.60 22.73 10.01
C THR A 277 1.73 21.79 10.41
N MET A 278 1.70 20.53 9.96
CA MET A 278 2.62 19.48 10.42
C MET A 278 3.49 18.87 9.32
N ALA A 279 3.35 19.31 8.08
CA ALA A 279 4.10 18.76 6.95
C ALA A 279 5.62 18.80 7.17
N ASP A 280 6.15 19.92 7.68
CA ASP A 280 7.60 20.08 7.92
C ASP A 280 8.10 19.16 9.05
N ARG A 281 7.30 18.98 10.11
CA ARG A 281 7.64 18.07 11.21
C ARG A 281 7.59 16.61 10.77
N SER A 282 6.60 16.25 9.97
CA SER A 282 6.46 14.94 9.32
C SER A 282 7.68 14.66 8.44
N PHE A 283 8.07 15.63 7.63
CA PHE A 283 9.25 15.54 6.78
C PHE A 283 10.55 15.36 7.58
N ALA A 284 10.71 16.08 8.71
CA ALA A 284 11.90 15.94 9.55
C ALA A 284 12.09 14.51 10.09
N VAL A 285 11.00 13.81 10.42
CA VAL A 285 11.06 12.41 10.86
C VAL A 285 11.43 11.48 9.71
N THR A 286 10.84 11.67 8.53
CA THR A 286 11.18 10.92 7.33
C THR A 286 12.65 11.13 6.92
N ARG A 287 13.15 12.37 7.03
CA ARG A 287 14.56 12.67 6.81
C ARG A 287 15.47 11.94 7.80
N SER A 288 15.10 11.88 9.08
CA SER A 288 15.86 11.12 10.09
C SER A 288 15.93 9.62 9.74
N LEU A 289 14.86 9.07 9.17
CA LEU A 289 14.88 7.70 8.64
C LEU A 289 15.88 7.57 7.49
N LEU A 290 15.88 8.50 6.54
CA LEU A 290 16.84 8.48 5.42
C LEU A 290 18.28 8.58 5.88
N ASP A 291 18.58 9.48 6.84
CA ASP A 291 19.92 9.62 7.43
C ASP A 291 20.39 8.29 8.03
N ALA A 292 19.50 7.61 8.75
CA ALA A 292 19.82 6.31 9.35
C ALA A 292 19.97 5.20 8.31
N LEU A 293 19.09 5.14 7.30
CA LEU A 293 19.18 4.15 6.22
C LEU A 293 20.48 4.31 5.42
N THR A 294 20.84 5.54 5.04
CA THR A 294 22.06 5.79 4.26
C THR A 294 23.34 5.53 5.03
N SER A 295 23.32 5.70 6.34
CA SER A 295 24.49 5.46 7.20
C SER A 295 24.67 4.00 7.61
N GLN A 296 23.58 3.22 7.74
CA GLN A 296 23.61 1.87 8.31
C GLN A 296 23.42 0.75 7.29
N LEU A 297 22.94 1.05 6.09
CA LEU A 297 22.86 0.12 4.97
C LEU A 297 24.11 0.18 4.10
#